data_43f3ebc491eac1b6e7d01f6afd078888
#
_entry.id   43f3ebc491eac1b6e7d01f6afd078888
#
_cell.length_a   1.000
_cell.length_b   1.000
_cell.length_c   1.000
_cell.angle_alpha   90.00
_cell.angle_beta   90.00
_cell.angle_gamma   90.00
#
_symmetry.space_group_name_H-M   'P 1'
#
loop_
_entity.id
_entity.type
_entity.pdbx_description
1 polymer ?
#
loop_
_entity_poly.entity_id
_entity_poly.type
_entity_poly.pdbx_seq_one_letter_code
_entity_poly.pdbx_strand_id
1 'polypeptide(L)'
;MASSTATKTKTGPAPAEQHVRAGEKQHVEQQSQPEQKAQIGPEPGSGSSDQPVQAGVVLAEHLAGSDCEPVTRSPGVAGLGGGAAKFSDQGGKVLQVVQVQLVYWGSAWTATTPAPTPTSAAVTDAVRRILAGPYLTGLNEYRGIGRGFLRGATVITTSNPPANFTDAQVWNFVNGQITAGALPEPDVDGQTLYVVVMPQGVNASNSGFIGEHTFNSRGGVRVPFAWITNNGALDSVTRIISHEIVESCTDPEGSAILGVAGTCSQSGWCEIGDVCSSTQVRDGVTVQSFWSDVAGACVVPDWPVRTYPRAGVQFTGSLAANQTRRWFTFRWPEWEWVEWWMLPTTVRPGGPQLRWDVALERASGNFLTYWLTVTNLTPVPLTFEGRYTVLGRS
;
A
#
# COMPACT_ATOMS: atom_id res chain seq x y z
N MET A 1 69.67 -27.62 0.69
CA MET A 1 69.31 -27.39 -0.73
C MET A 1 67.98 -28.13 -0.94
N ALA A 2 66.88 -27.44 -0.90
CA ALA A 2 65.58 -27.92 -1.41
C ALA A 2 64.74 -26.69 -1.73
N SER A 3 64.51 -26.48 -3.02
CA SER A 3 63.77 -25.40 -3.62
C SER A 3 62.28 -25.68 -3.45
N SER A 4 61.53 -24.77 -2.86
CA SER A 4 60.08 -24.83 -2.78
C SER A 4 59.48 -23.85 -3.80
N THR A 5 58.84 -24.40 -4.80
CA THR A 5 58.14 -23.69 -5.86
C THR A 5 56.74 -23.31 -5.34
N ALA A 6 56.46 -22.02 -5.18
CA ALA A 6 55.15 -21.51 -4.82
C ALA A 6 54.27 -21.35 -6.08
N THR A 7 53.16 -22.07 -6.12
CA THR A 7 52.14 -21.98 -7.15
C THR A 7 51.22 -20.78 -6.83
N LYS A 8 51.20 -19.76 -7.70
CA LYS A 8 50.26 -18.66 -7.65
C LYS A 8 48.91 -19.10 -8.17
N THR A 9 47.93 -19.19 -7.30
CA THR A 9 46.51 -19.29 -7.67
C THR A 9 46.01 -17.90 -8.04
N LYS A 10 45.52 -17.79 -9.25
CA LYS A 10 44.91 -16.59 -9.83
C LYS A 10 43.45 -16.52 -9.33
N THR A 11 43.17 -15.62 -8.39
CA THR A 11 41.81 -15.29 -8.00
C THR A 11 41.18 -14.40 -9.06
N GLY A 12 40.10 -14.87 -9.67
CA GLY A 12 39.29 -14.08 -10.58
C GLY A 12 38.49 -13.00 -9.81
N PRO A 13 38.08 -11.93 -10.48
CA PRO A 13 37.39 -10.84 -9.81
C PRO A 13 35.97 -11.25 -9.36
N ALA A 14 35.60 -10.81 -8.18
CA ALA A 14 34.21 -10.86 -7.66
C ALA A 14 33.24 -10.09 -8.58
N PRO A 15 31.98 -10.51 -8.68
CA PRO A 15 31.00 -9.77 -9.45
C PRO A 15 30.80 -8.38 -8.82
N ALA A 16 30.86 -7.37 -9.67
CA ALA A 16 30.67 -5.98 -9.32
C ALA A 16 29.24 -5.74 -8.82
N GLU A 17 29.14 -5.13 -7.65
CA GLU A 17 27.90 -4.50 -7.17
C GLU A 17 27.46 -3.47 -8.20
N GLN A 18 26.26 -3.65 -8.74
CA GLN A 18 25.63 -2.66 -9.59
C GLN A 18 25.06 -1.57 -8.70
N HIS A 19 25.85 -0.55 -8.42
CA HIS A 19 25.32 0.74 -8.04
C HIS A 19 24.55 1.30 -9.25
N VAL A 20 23.24 1.38 -9.13
CA VAL A 20 22.42 2.06 -10.13
C VAL A 20 22.68 3.55 -9.98
N ARG A 21 23.57 4.08 -10.82
CA ARG A 21 23.69 5.53 -10.99
C ARG A 21 22.48 6.05 -11.75
N ALA A 22 21.73 6.95 -11.13
CA ALA A 22 20.78 7.79 -11.83
C ALA A 22 21.53 8.61 -12.90
N GLY A 23 21.19 8.39 -14.17
CA GLY A 23 21.66 9.25 -15.23
C GLY A 23 21.83 8.53 -16.56
N GLU A 24 20.73 8.33 -17.26
CA GLU A 24 20.64 8.60 -18.70
C GLU A 24 19.18 8.44 -19.12
N LYS A 25 18.58 9.59 -19.44
CA LYS A 25 17.24 9.69 -20.01
C LYS A 25 17.24 9.11 -21.42
N GLN A 26 16.75 7.89 -21.59
CA GLN A 26 16.14 7.53 -22.87
C GLN A 26 14.68 7.97 -22.84
N HIS A 27 14.37 9.00 -23.59
CA HIS A 27 13.02 9.37 -23.96
C HIS A 27 12.38 8.20 -24.72
N VAL A 28 11.63 7.38 -24.03
CA VAL A 28 10.59 6.58 -24.65
C VAL A 28 9.34 7.45 -24.63
N GLU A 29 8.99 7.95 -25.78
CA GLU A 29 7.72 8.62 -26.05
C GLU A 29 6.60 7.59 -25.80
N GLN A 30 6.12 7.50 -24.55
CA GLN A 30 4.86 6.83 -24.27
C GLN A 30 3.76 7.75 -24.82
N GLN A 31 3.20 7.34 -25.94
CA GLN A 31 1.94 7.87 -26.42
C GLN A 31 0.92 7.67 -25.29
N SER A 32 0.55 8.77 -24.67
CA SER A 32 -0.58 8.84 -23.75
C SER A 32 -1.83 8.41 -24.54
N GLN A 33 -2.33 7.23 -24.25
CA GLN A 33 -3.67 6.86 -24.67
C GLN A 33 -4.65 7.84 -23.98
N PRO A 34 -5.57 8.44 -24.72
CA PRO A 34 -6.55 9.35 -24.13
C PRO A 34 -7.36 8.59 -23.07
N GLU A 35 -7.49 9.18 -21.89
CA GLU A 35 -8.43 8.73 -20.87
C GLU A 35 -9.81 8.57 -21.51
N GLN A 36 -10.25 7.35 -21.70
CA GLN A 36 -11.62 7.09 -22.12
C GLN A 36 -12.52 7.45 -20.94
N LYS A 37 -13.13 8.63 -21.02
CA LYS A 37 -14.26 8.99 -20.16
C LYS A 37 -15.32 7.93 -20.32
N ALA A 38 -15.59 7.21 -19.26
CA ALA A 38 -16.61 6.20 -19.25
C ALA A 38 -17.99 6.85 -19.44
N GLN A 39 -18.69 6.49 -20.51
CA GLN A 39 -20.05 6.97 -20.78
C GLN A 39 -21.09 6.00 -20.21
N ILE A 40 -22.06 6.56 -19.51
CA ILE A 40 -23.24 5.83 -19.07
C ILE A 40 -24.26 5.89 -20.20
N GLY A 41 -24.62 4.77 -20.80
CA GLY A 41 -25.65 4.73 -21.82
C GLY A 41 -26.36 3.39 -21.86
N PRO A 42 -27.70 3.37 -22.09
CA PRO A 42 -28.37 2.15 -22.45
C PRO A 42 -28.17 1.86 -23.94
N GLU A 43 -27.97 0.62 -24.29
CA GLU A 43 -28.03 0.24 -25.68
C GLU A 43 -29.44 0.49 -26.30
N PRO A 44 -29.53 0.98 -27.53
CA PRO A 44 -30.82 1.12 -28.21
C PRO A 44 -31.44 -0.26 -28.40
N GLY A 45 -32.62 -0.46 -27.84
CA GLY A 45 -33.31 -1.75 -27.85
C GLY A 45 -33.74 -2.14 -29.24
N SER A 46 -33.36 -3.33 -29.65
CA SER A 46 -34.10 -4.15 -30.59
C SER A 46 -33.69 -5.62 -30.37
N GLY A 47 -34.59 -6.42 -29.85
CA GLY A 47 -34.42 -7.87 -29.80
C GLY A 47 -33.58 -8.40 -28.64
N SER A 48 -33.91 -9.52 -28.16
CA SER A 48 -33.37 -10.32 -27.07
C SER A 48 -31.88 -10.62 -27.14
N SER A 49 -31.02 -9.61 -27.07
CA SER A 49 -29.61 -9.82 -26.91
C SER A 49 -29.21 -9.40 -25.49
N ASP A 50 -28.67 -10.31 -24.74
CA ASP A 50 -28.06 -10.11 -23.38
C ASP A 50 -26.82 -9.22 -23.39
N GLN A 51 -26.75 -8.25 -24.29
CA GLN A 51 -25.59 -7.37 -24.38
C GLN A 51 -25.54 -6.40 -23.19
N PRO A 52 -24.39 -6.28 -22.54
CA PRO A 52 -24.24 -5.41 -21.38
C PRO A 52 -24.30 -3.93 -21.78
N VAL A 53 -24.93 -3.14 -20.94
CA VAL A 53 -24.90 -1.67 -21.00
C VAL A 53 -23.75 -1.15 -20.18
N GLN A 54 -22.89 -0.38 -20.77
CA GLN A 54 -21.75 0.19 -20.08
C GLN A 54 -22.20 1.26 -19.07
N ALA A 55 -21.92 1.04 -17.79
CA ALA A 55 -22.05 2.05 -16.77
C ALA A 55 -20.66 2.66 -16.52
N GLY A 56 -20.53 3.93 -16.77
CA GLY A 56 -19.26 4.63 -16.61
C GLY A 56 -18.72 4.56 -15.19
N VAL A 57 -17.42 4.52 -15.08
CA VAL A 57 -16.71 4.61 -13.82
C VAL A 57 -16.49 6.07 -13.47
N VAL A 58 -17.05 6.49 -12.36
CA VAL A 58 -16.67 7.75 -11.71
C VAL A 58 -16.22 7.44 -10.29
N LEU A 59 -15.21 6.56 -10.14
CA LEU A 59 -14.59 6.37 -8.83
C LEU A 59 -13.75 7.57 -8.40
N ALA A 60 -13.13 8.27 -9.35
CA ALA A 60 -12.28 9.42 -9.07
C ALA A 60 -13.07 10.73 -8.89
N GLU A 61 -14.12 10.96 -9.67
CA GLU A 61 -14.86 12.22 -9.61
C GLU A 61 -15.88 12.27 -8.47
N HIS A 62 -16.49 11.15 -8.06
CA HIS A 62 -17.38 11.13 -6.89
C HIS A 62 -16.65 11.16 -5.55
N LEU A 63 -15.36 10.89 -5.51
CA LEU A 63 -14.55 11.13 -4.31
C LEU A 63 -14.23 12.61 -4.08
N ALA A 64 -14.41 13.46 -5.10
CA ALA A 64 -14.24 14.91 -5.05
C ALA A 64 -15.58 15.70 -4.93
N GLY A 65 -16.74 15.04 -5.05
CA GLY A 65 -18.06 15.67 -5.13
C GLY A 65 -18.92 15.53 -3.87
N SER A 66 -19.10 16.59 -3.19
CA SER A 66 -20.30 17.20 -2.64
C SER A 66 -20.89 16.79 -1.29
N ASP A 67 -20.41 15.82 -0.54
CA ASP A 67 -20.90 15.64 0.84
C ASP A 67 -19.79 15.44 1.88
N CYS A 68 -18.62 16.05 1.64
CA CYS A 68 -17.73 16.40 2.72
C CYS A 68 -18.22 17.71 3.31
N GLU A 69 -18.94 17.66 4.43
CA GLU A 69 -18.91 18.78 5.35
C GLU A 69 -17.46 19.21 5.51
N PRO A 70 -17.14 20.51 5.40
CA PRO A 70 -15.76 20.96 5.57
C PRO A 70 -15.35 20.50 6.96
N VAL A 71 -14.44 19.53 7.02
CA VAL A 71 -13.78 19.15 8.26
C VAL A 71 -13.18 20.44 8.80
N THR A 72 -13.75 20.94 9.88
CA THR A 72 -13.25 22.12 10.57
C THR A 72 -11.80 21.81 10.89
N ARG A 73 -10.90 22.47 10.15
CA ARG A 73 -9.46 22.38 10.35
C ARG A 73 -9.18 22.61 11.81
N SER A 74 -8.52 21.68 12.46
CA SER A 74 -7.98 21.93 13.79
C SER A 74 -7.23 23.25 13.74
N PRO A 75 -7.48 24.20 14.67
CA PRO A 75 -6.82 25.49 14.65
C PRO A 75 -5.31 25.27 14.88
N GLY A 76 -4.51 25.43 13.84
CA GLY A 76 -3.07 25.26 13.90
C GLY A 76 -2.37 25.06 12.56
N VAL A 77 -3.09 24.68 11.51
CA VAL A 77 -2.49 24.60 10.17
C VAL A 77 -2.84 25.86 9.40
N ALA A 78 -1.93 26.82 9.39
CA ALA A 78 -2.01 28.00 8.54
C ALA A 78 -2.13 27.52 7.09
N GLY A 79 -3.20 27.99 6.40
CA GLY A 79 -3.44 27.69 5.01
C GLY A 79 -2.25 28.15 4.17
N LEU A 80 -1.56 27.22 3.58
CA LEU A 80 -0.56 27.50 2.56
C LEU A 80 -1.24 27.33 1.21
N GLY A 81 -1.14 28.37 0.41
CA GLY A 81 -1.50 28.36 -1.00
C GLY A 81 -0.80 27.20 -1.70
N GLY A 82 -1.38 26.74 -2.80
CA GLY A 82 -0.93 25.58 -3.56
C GLY A 82 0.56 25.59 -3.83
N GLY A 83 1.31 24.94 -2.95
CA GLY A 83 2.72 24.62 -3.18
C GLY A 83 2.77 23.53 -4.24
N ALA A 84 3.78 23.61 -5.12
CA ALA A 84 4.04 22.52 -6.05
C ALA A 84 4.21 21.21 -5.29
N ALA A 85 3.65 20.12 -5.82
CA ALA A 85 3.84 18.79 -5.28
C ALA A 85 5.33 18.51 -5.07
N LYS A 86 5.68 17.94 -3.92
CA LYS A 86 7.07 17.60 -3.61
C LYS A 86 7.43 16.21 -4.09
N PHE A 87 6.45 15.37 -4.33
CA PHE A 87 6.66 13.99 -4.76
C PHE A 87 5.93 13.73 -6.07
N SER A 88 6.50 12.86 -6.88
CA SER A 88 5.93 12.48 -8.16
C SER A 88 5.92 10.97 -8.34
N ASP A 89 4.86 10.48 -8.95
CA ASP A 89 4.70 9.07 -9.30
C ASP A 89 5.54 8.74 -10.55
N GLN A 90 6.54 7.88 -10.38
CA GLN A 90 7.42 7.40 -11.45
C GLN A 90 6.91 6.07 -12.05
N GLY A 91 5.78 5.56 -11.60
CA GLY A 91 5.16 4.34 -12.12
C GLY A 91 5.73 3.02 -11.57
N GLY A 92 6.77 3.04 -10.73
CA GLY A 92 7.32 1.85 -10.07
C GLY A 92 6.31 1.18 -9.12
N LYS A 93 6.71 0.09 -8.49
CA LYS A 93 5.84 -0.67 -7.59
C LYS A 93 5.54 0.11 -6.31
N VAL A 94 4.33 -0.07 -5.77
CA VAL A 94 3.93 0.34 -4.42
C VAL A 94 3.35 -0.86 -3.67
N LEU A 95 3.38 -0.84 -2.33
CA LEU A 95 2.72 -1.84 -1.51
C LEU A 95 1.34 -1.30 -1.11
N GLN A 96 0.30 -1.62 -1.87
CA GLN A 96 -1.04 -1.10 -1.62
C GLN A 96 -1.68 -1.66 -0.35
N VAL A 97 -1.35 -2.91 -0.01
CA VAL A 97 -1.80 -3.60 1.20
C VAL A 97 -0.59 -4.33 1.79
N VAL A 98 0.23 -3.59 2.51
CA VAL A 98 1.49 -4.14 3.03
C VAL A 98 1.25 -5.28 4.01
N GLN A 99 1.93 -6.40 3.79
CA GLN A 99 1.94 -7.58 4.63
C GLN A 99 3.27 -7.65 5.37
N VAL A 100 3.31 -7.17 6.61
CA VAL A 100 4.55 -7.12 7.37
C VAL A 100 4.84 -8.45 8.04
N GLN A 101 6.01 -9.03 7.73
CA GLN A 101 6.61 -10.12 8.47
C GLN A 101 7.71 -9.57 9.38
N LEU A 102 7.45 -9.49 10.69
CA LEU A 102 8.48 -9.12 11.66
C LEU A 102 9.45 -10.26 11.90
N VAL A 103 10.72 -9.93 11.95
CA VAL A 103 11.80 -10.89 12.22
C VAL A 103 12.72 -10.33 13.31
N TYR A 104 12.80 -10.99 14.43
CA TYR A 104 13.70 -10.65 15.53
C TYR A 104 14.95 -11.51 15.44
N TRP A 105 16.07 -10.91 15.04
CA TRP A 105 17.30 -11.63 14.77
C TRP A 105 18.18 -11.72 16.01
N GLY A 106 18.41 -12.93 16.49
CA GLY A 106 19.38 -13.24 17.54
C GLY A 106 18.79 -13.76 18.84
N SER A 107 19.60 -14.49 19.58
CA SER A 107 19.24 -15.10 20.87
C SER A 107 18.96 -14.08 21.99
N ALA A 108 19.46 -12.85 21.84
CA ALA A 108 19.21 -11.77 22.80
C ALA A 108 17.71 -11.46 22.96
N TRP A 109 16.88 -11.72 21.97
CA TRP A 109 15.42 -11.52 22.03
C TRP A 109 14.69 -12.51 22.96
N THR A 110 15.35 -13.61 23.35
CA THR A 110 14.81 -14.61 24.27
C THR A 110 15.52 -14.60 25.63
N ALA A 111 16.45 -13.67 25.83
CA ALA A 111 17.16 -13.53 27.10
C ALA A 111 16.19 -13.20 28.24
N THR A 112 16.43 -13.78 29.43
CA THR A 112 15.62 -13.50 30.61
C THR A 112 16.33 -12.59 31.61
N THR A 113 17.67 -12.49 31.50
CA THR A 113 18.49 -11.69 32.42
C THR A 113 19.71 -11.11 31.67
N PRO A 114 19.72 -9.82 31.32
CA PRO A 114 18.54 -8.94 31.35
C PRO A 114 17.55 -9.30 30.24
N ALA A 115 16.29 -9.04 30.46
CA ALA A 115 15.27 -9.17 29.43
C ALA A 115 15.50 -8.09 28.33
N PRO A 116 15.18 -8.38 27.06
CA PRO A 116 15.32 -7.41 25.98
C PRO A 116 14.41 -6.20 26.18
N THR A 117 14.90 -5.03 25.86
CA THR A 117 14.16 -3.78 25.93
C THR A 117 14.23 -3.07 24.58
N PRO A 118 13.09 -2.79 23.91
CA PRO A 118 11.77 -3.34 24.22
C PRO A 118 11.71 -4.87 24.00
N THR A 119 10.69 -5.52 24.52
CA THR A 119 10.46 -6.94 24.21
C THR A 119 9.93 -7.12 22.79
N SER A 120 10.19 -8.27 22.16
CA SER A 120 9.62 -8.60 20.85
C SER A 120 8.08 -8.54 20.84
N ALA A 121 7.44 -8.91 21.94
CA ALA A 121 5.99 -8.83 22.12
C ALA A 121 5.48 -7.38 22.09
N ALA A 122 6.18 -6.45 22.77
CA ALA A 122 5.81 -5.02 22.78
C ALA A 122 5.95 -4.40 21.39
N VAL A 123 7.04 -4.69 20.69
CA VAL A 123 7.25 -4.21 19.30
C VAL A 123 6.19 -4.81 18.36
N THR A 124 5.90 -6.11 18.50
CA THR A 124 4.88 -6.79 17.68
C THR A 124 3.49 -6.16 17.84
N ASP A 125 3.10 -5.87 19.09
CA ASP A 125 1.80 -5.24 19.39
C ASP A 125 1.74 -3.82 18.81
N ALA A 126 2.81 -3.05 18.95
CA ALA A 126 2.90 -1.70 18.39
C ALA A 126 2.79 -1.71 16.86
N VAL A 127 3.52 -2.60 16.17
CA VAL A 127 3.44 -2.71 14.70
C VAL A 127 2.03 -3.12 14.25
N ARG A 128 1.37 -4.03 14.96
CA ARG A 128 -0.02 -4.38 14.67
C ARG A 128 -0.95 -3.15 14.72
N ARG A 129 -0.77 -2.26 15.71
CA ARG A 129 -1.53 -1.01 15.82
C ARG A 129 -1.19 -0.03 14.70
N ILE A 130 0.08 0.13 14.32
CA ILE A 130 0.50 0.96 13.18
C ILE A 130 -0.23 0.50 11.91
N LEU A 131 -0.22 -0.79 11.62
CA LEU A 131 -0.77 -1.37 10.39
C LEU A 131 -2.30 -1.32 10.34
N ALA A 132 -2.96 -1.60 11.45
CA ALA A 132 -4.42 -1.63 11.54
C ALA A 132 -5.06 -0.25 11.79
N GLY A 133 -4.27 0.70 12.29
CA GLY A 133 -4.72 2.03 12.71
C GLY A 133 -4.90 3.01 11.55
N PRO A 134 -5.21 4.28 11.87
CA PRO A 134 -5.40 5.32 10.86
C PRO A 134 -4.10 5.78 10.21
N TYR A 135 -2.95 5.47 10.78
CA TYR A 135 -1.65 6.00 10.36
C TYR A 135 -1.38 5.79 8.86
N LEU A 136 -1.54 4.57 8.34
CA LEU A 136 -1.30 4.28 6.93
C LEU A 136 -2.43 4.78 6.00
N THR A 137 -3.58 5.19 6.52
CA THR A 137 -4.67 5.67 5.67
C THR A 137 -4.36 6.98 4.97
N GLY A 138 -3.43 7.77 5.50
CA GLY A 138 -2.95 8.98 4.85
C GLY A 138 -2.18 8.71 3.56
N LEU A 139 -1.67 7.49 3.38
CA LEU A 139 -0.98 7.09 2.14
C LEU A 139 -1.95 6.82 0.98
N ASN A 140 -3.26 6.92 1.20
CA ASN A 140 -4.25 6.66 0.15
C ASN A 140 -4.13 7.63 -1.03
N GLU A 141 -3.57 8.81 -0.83
CA GLU A 141 -3.26 9.76 -1.90
C GLU A 141 -2.20 9.22 -2.87
N TYR A 142 -1.32 8.33 -2.42
CA TYR A 142 -0.29 7.68 -3.22
C TYR A 142 -0.81 6.34 -3.76
N ARG A 143 -1.52 6.37 -4.88
CA ARG A 143 -2.07 5.21 -5.59
C ARG A 143 -2.97 4.28 -4.75
N GLY A 144 -3.72 4.84 -3.80
CA GLY A 144 -4.66 4.07 -3.01
C GLY A 144 -4.02 3.13 -1.99
N ILE A 145 -2.77 3.39 -1.58
CA ILE A 145 -2.12 2.67 -0.49
C ILE A 145 -3.00 2.77 0.74
N GLY A 146 -3.28 1.64 1.35
CA GLY A 146 -4.20 1.54 2.48
C GLY A 146 -3.58 0.90 3.70
N ARG A 147 -4.45 0.35 4.55
CA ARG A 147 -4.02 -0.40 5.73
C ARG A 147 -3.23 -1.63 5.33
N GLY A 148 -2.24 -1.96 6.16
CA GLY A 148 -1.56 -3.23 6.11
C GLY A 148 -2.04 -4.20 7.20
N PHE A 149 -1.42 -5.35 7.24
CA PHE A 149 -1.61 -6.29 8.32
C PHE A 149 -0.29 -6.99 8.70
N LEU A 150 -0.23 -7.41 9.95
CA LEU A 150 0.89 -8.21 10.43
C LEU A 150 0.70 -9.66 9.99
N ARG A 151 1.51 -10.10 9.05
CA ARG A 151 1.52 -11.49 8.56
C ARG A 151 2.04 -12.46 9.61
N GLY A 152 3.05 -12.02 10.36
CA GLY A 152 3.65 -12.82 11.44
C GLY A 152 4.76 -12.08 12.17
N ALA A 153 5.20 -12.65 13.27
CA ALA A 153 6.36 -12.18 14.04
C ALA A 153 7.16 -13.40 14.51
N THR A 154 8.41 -13.49 14.09
CA THR A 154 9.26 -14.67 14.34
C THR A 154 10.56 -14.26 15.02
N VAL A 155 10.90 -14.93 16.12
CA VAL A 155 12.21 -14.78 16.76
C VAL A 155 13.14 -15.88 16.24
N ILE A 156 14.25 -15.51 15.65
CA ILE A 156 15.25 -16.42 15.09
C ILE A 156 16.48 -16.43 16.00
N THR A 157 16.68 -17.52 16.72
CA THR A 157 17.78 -17.68 17.67
C THR A 157 18.92 -18.57 17.17
N THR A 158 18.77 -19.16 15.98
CA THR A 158 19.75 -20.08 15.38
C THR A 158 21.03 -19.37 14.92
N SER A 159 20.99 -18.05 14.79
CA SER A 159 22.13 -17.20 14.51
C SER A 159 21.98 -15.85 15.19
N ASN A 160 23.09 -15.17 15.43
CA ASN A 160 23.11 -13.80 15.92
C ASN A 160 23.56 -12.86 14.80
N PRO A 161 23.05 -11.62 14.74
CA PRO A 161 23.59 -10.61 13.84
C PRO A 161 25.04 -10.26 14.23
N PRO A 162 25.90 -9.87 13.30
CA PRO A 162 27.18 -9.28 13.64
C PRO A 162 26.97 -7.92 14.36
N ALA A 163 27.95 -7.55 15.19
CA ALA A 163 27.85 -6.28 15.95
C ALA A 163 27.68 -5.05 15.04
N ASN A 164 28.29 -5.13 13.85
CA ASN A 164 28.07 -4.17 12.77
C ASN A 164 27.67 -4.97 11.52
N PHE A 165 26.46 -4.75 11.03
CA PHE A 165 25.90 -5.50 9.91
C PHE A 165 25.77 -4.64 8.65
N THR A 166 25.61 -5.29 7.51
CA THR A 166 25.31 -4.68 6.20
C THR A 166 23.98 -5.19 5.67
N ASP A 167 23.37 -4.46 4.71
CA ASP A 167 22.13 -4.86 4.03
C ASP A 167 22.24 -6.23 3.39
N ALA A 168 23.37 -6.52 2.77
CA ALA A 168 23.64 -7.83 2.19
C ALA A 168 23.59 -8.96 3.24
N GLN A 169 24.05 -8.71 4.47
CA GLN A 169 23.96 -9.68 5.55
C GLN A 169 22.53 -9.85 6.04
N VAL A 170 21.75 -8.75 6.10
CA VAL A 170 20.31 -8.81 6.44
C VAL A 170 19.56 -9.61 5.38
N TRP A 171 19.79 -9.31 4.09
CA TRP A 171 19.17 -10.07 3.01
C TRP A 171 19.53 -11.55 3.05
N ASN A 172 20.82 -11.88 3.18
CA ASN A 172 21.28 -13.26 3.24
C ASN A 172 20.63 -14.02 4.41
N PHE A 173 20.45 -13.34 5.55
CA PHE A 173 19.76 -13.90 6.69
C PHE A 173 18.28 -14.15 6.37
N VAL A 174 17.53 -13.14 5.91
CA VAL A 174 16.10 -13.28 5.55
C VAL A 174 15.90 -14.38 4.53
N ASN A 175 16.64 -14.34 3.42
CA ASN A 175 16.55 -15.32 2.34
C ASN A 175 16.90 -16.74 2.82
N GLY A 176 17.90 -16.88 3.68
CA GLY A 176 18.26 -18.14 4.32
C GLY A 176 17.14 -18.70 5.19
N GLN A 177 16.47 -17.83 5.98
CA GLN A 177 15.36 -18.25 6.84
C GLN A 177 14.10 -18.62 6.01
N ILE A 178 13.84 -17.94 4.92
CA ILE A 178 12.77 -18.32 3.98
C ILE A 178 13.09 -19.71 3.38
N THR A 179 14.33 -19.93 2.93
CA THR A 179 14.75 -21.22 2.37
C THR A 179 14.68 -22.35 3.38
N ALA A 180 14.96 -22.07 4.65
CA ALA A 180 14.82 -23.03 5.74
C ALA A 180 13.37 -23.28 6.20
N GLY A 181 12.39 -22.54 5.65
CA GLY A 181 10.99 -22.61 6.05
C GLY A 181 10.67 -21.98 7.41
N ALA A 182 11.62 -21.25 8.00
CA ALA A 182 11.42 -20.52 9.25
C ALA A 182 10.66 -19.21 9.07
N LEU A 183 10.73 -18.62 7.88
CA LEU A 183 9.92 -17.48 7.45
C LEU A 183 9.05 -17.91 6.26
N PRO A 184 7.85 -17.32 6.11
CA PRO A 184 7.00 -17.59 4.97
C PRO A 184 7.64 -17.11 3.66
N GLU A 185 7.31 -17.74 2.53
CA GLU A 185 7.64 -17.20 1.20
C GLU A 185 6.96 -15.84 0.99
N PRO A 186 7.55 -14.92 0.22
CA PRO A 186 6.86 -13.70 -0.19
C PRO A 186 5.56 -14.05 -0.93
N ASP A 187 4.56 -13.20 -0.81
CA ASP A 187 3.31 -13.37 -1.55
C ASP A 187 3.54 -13.14 -3.06
N VAL A 188 2.69 -13.73 -3.87
CA VAL A 188 2.81 -13.68 -5.34
C VAL A 188 2.66 -12.27 -5.91
N ASP A 189 1.92 -11.41 -5.21
CA ASP A 189 1.70 -10.01 -5.61
C ASP A 189 2.81 -9.09 -5.08
N GLY A 190 3.75 -9.66 -4.29
CA GLY A 190 4.91 -8.97 -3.72
C GLY A 190 4.53 -7.85 -2.76
N GLN A 191 3.48 -8.03 -1.97
CA GLN A 191 3.07 -7.08 -0.93
C GLN A 191 3.74 -7.38 0.42
N THR A 192 4.52 -8.46 0.52
CA THR A 192 5.23 -8.86 1.74
C THR A 192 6.46 -7.97 1.96
N LEU A 193 6.52 -7.35 3.13
CA LEU A 193 7.68 -6.62 3.64
C LEU A 193 8.26 -7.37 4.84
N TYR A 194 9.51 -7.78 4.76
CA TYR A 194 10.23 -8.37 5.90
C TYR A 194 10.91 -7.26 6.69
N VAL A 195 10.54 -7.09 7.95
CA VAL A 195 11.13 -6.08 8.84
C VAL A 195 11.98 -6.78 9.89
N VAL A 196 13.29 -6.63 9.79
CA VAL A 196 14.27 -7.23 10.71
C VAL A 196 14.58 -6.25 11.83
N VAL A 197 14.23 -6.60 13.06
CA VAL A 197 14.52 -5.78 14.24
C VAL A 197 15.76 -6.36 14.93
N MET A 198 16.80 -5.53 15.03
CA MET A 198 18.07 -5.89 15.64
C MET A 198 17.98 -5.88 17.18
N PRO A 199 18.70 -6.73 17.89
CA PRO A 199 18.82 -6.62 19.33
C PRO A 199 19.59 -5.34 19.71
N GLN A 200 19.43 -4.89 20.94
CA GLN A 200 20.12 -3.71 21.45
C GLN A 200 21.65 -3.86 21.33
N GLY A 201 22.31 -2.79 20.91
CA GLY A 201 23.77 -2.74 20.75
C GLY A 201 24.30 -3.26 19.41
N VAL A 202 23.44 -3.68 18.51
CA VAL A 202 23.79 -4.06 17.14
C VAL A 202 23.51 -2.88 16.20
N ASN A 203 24.51 -2.48 15.41
CA ASN A 203 24.46 -1.28 14.57
C ASN A 203 24.72 -1.60 13.10
N ALA A 204 24.26 -0.73 12.21
CA ALA A 204 24.62 -0.82 10.82
C ALA A 204 26.11 -0.43 10.63
N SER A 205 26.79 -1.07 9.68
CA SER A 205 28.19 -0.75 9.31
C SER A 205 28.28 0.64 8.68
N ASN A 206 27.19 1.11 8.07
CA ASN A 206 27.08 2.45 7.53
C ASN A 206 26.70 3.38 8.69
N SER A 207 27.68 4.11 9.22
CA SER A 207 27.51 4.94 10.41
C SER A 207 26.55 6.11 10.13
N GLY A 208 25.43 6.15 10.84
CA GLY A 208 24.44 7.23 10.77
C GLY A 208 23.03 6.76 10.47
N PHE A 209 22.85 5.56 9.92
CA PHE A 209 21.53 4.98 9.69
C PHE A 209 21.07 4.15 10.90
N ILE A 210 19.82 4.34 11.28
CA ILE A 210 19.17 3.61 12.37
C ILE A 210 18.04 2.71 11.88
N GLY A 211 17.61 2.89 10.63
CA GLY A 211 16.70 2.07 9.84
C GLY A 211 17.01 2.27 8.38
N GLU A 212 16.60 1.34 7.56
CA GLU A 212 16.67 1.41 6.10
C GLU A 212 15.75 0.35 5.51
N HIS A 213 15.06 0.70 4.43
CA HIS A 213 14.40 -0.28 3.59
C HIS A 213 15.08 -0.39 2.23
N THR A 214 14.99 -1.56 1.64
CA THR A 214 15.55 -1.86 0.32
C THR A 214 14.90 -3.13 -0.23
N PHE A 215 15.35 -3.63 -1.36
CA PHE A 215 14.85 -4.87 -1.93
C PHE A 215 15.98 -5.75 -2.47
N ASN A 216 15.65 -7.03 -2.66
CA ASN A 216 16.50 -7.96 -3.37
C ASN A 216 15.63 -8.94 -4.19
N SER A 217 16.24 -9.84 -4.94
CA SER A 217 15.52 -10.79 -5.80
C SER A 217 15.58 -12.20 -5.25
N ARG A 218 14.42 -12.90 -5.24
CA ARG A 218 14.29 -14.32 -4.93
C ARG A 218 13.42 -15.00 -5.98
N GLY A 219 13.97 -15.97 -6.69
CA GLY A 219 13.23 -16.68 -7.74
C GLY A 219 12.66 -15.78 -8.87
N GLY A 220 13.32 -14.65 -9.15
CA GLY A 220 12.86 -13.66 -10.13
C GLY A 220 11.83 -12.66 -9.60
N VAL A 221 11.38 -12.78 -8.35
CA VAL A 221 10.48 -11.85 -7.67
C VAL A 221 11.31 -10.86 -6.85
N ARG A 222 10.96 -9.58 -6.90
CA ARG A 222 11.54 -8.55 -6.02
C ARG A 222 10.88 -8.63 -4.65
N VAL A 223 11.71 -8.67 -3.62
CA VAL A 223 11.31 -8.85 -2.23
C VAL A 223 11.79 -7.66 -1.42
N PRO A 224 10.92 -6.76 -1.00
CA PRO A 224 11.27 -5.66 -0.13
C PRO A 224 11.57 -6.17 1.29
N PHE A 225 12.57 -5.57 1.91
CA PHE A 225 12.90 -5.78 3.31
C PHE A 225 13.42 -4.51 3.95
N ALA A 226 13.26 -4.40 5.26
CA ALA A 226 13.79 -3.32 6.06
C ALA A 226 14.52 -3.87 7.27
N TRP A 227 15.44 -3.08 7.81
CA TRP A 227 16.08 -3.38 9.08
C TRP A 227 16.03 -2.17 10.02
N ILE A 228 15.93 -2.44 11.32
CA ILE A 228 15.74 -1.45 12.36
C ILE A 228 16.75 -1.71 13.48
N THR A 229 17.52 -0.71 13.86
CA THR A 229 18.36 -0.78 15.05
C THR A 229 17.52 -0.55 16.32
N ASN A 230 18.03 -1.01 17.44
CA ASN A 230 17.34 -0.92 18.73
C ASN A 230 18.22 -0.23 19.78
N ASN A 231 17.79 0.94 20.22
CA ASN A 231 18.47 1.73 21.27
C ASN A 231 17.94 1.46 22.69
N GLY A 232 17.04 0.48 22.85
CA GLY A 232 16.42 0.14 24.14
C GLY A 232 15.10 0.86 24.43
N ALA A 233 14.63 1.77 23.58
CA ALA A 233 13.39 2.50 23.80
C ALA A 233 12.32 2.11 22.76
N LEU A 234 11.14 1.68 23.21
CA LEU A 234 10.04 1.28 22.32
C LEU A 234 9.65 2.41 21.35
N ASP A 235 9.52 3.63 21.86
CA ASP A 235 9.15 4.80 21.04
C ASP A 235 10.15 5.08 19.92
N SER A 236 11.43 4.87 20.17
CA SER A 236 12.45 5.01 19.13
C SER A 236 12.32 3.92 18.07
N VAL A 237 12.15 2.68 18.49
CA VAL A 237 12.00 1.54 17.58
C VAL A 237 10.74 1.67 16.73
N THR A 238 9.61 2.06 17.33
CA THR A 238 8.34 2.21 16.59
C THR A 238 8.35 3.41 15.65
N ARG A 239 9.02 4.50 16.03
CA ARG A 239 9.24 5.65 15.16
C ARG A 239 9.98 5.23 13.89
N ILE A 240 11.09 4.49 14.03
CA ILE A 240 11.87 4.03 12.88
C ILE A 240 11.05 3.04 12.05
N ILE A 241 10.42 2.06 12.69
CA ILE A 241 9.57 1.09 11.98
C ILE A 241 8.46 1.77 11.18
N SER A 242 7.81 2.79 11.75
CA SER A 242 6.74 3.51 11.04
C SER A 242 7.28 4.29 9.83
N HIS A 243 8.48 4.84 9.91
CA HIS A 243 9.18 5.50 8.82
C HIS A 243 9.45 4.51 7.67
N GLU A 244 10.14 3.40 7.95
CA GLU A 244 10.49 2.40 6.94
C GLU A 244 9.26 1.74 6.30
N ILE A 245 8.17 1.54 7.07
CA ILE A 245 6.92 1.00 6.51
C ILE A 245 6.29 1.98 5.52
N VAL A 246 6.25 3.26 5.85
CA VAL A 246 5.67 4.30 4.97
C VAL A 246 6.44 4.39 3.66
N GLU A 247 7.74 4.42 3.71
CA GLU A 247 8.60 4.48 2.54
C GLU A 247 8.54 3.19 1.73
N SER A 248 8.64 2.02 2.38
CA SER A 248 8.42 0.73 1.70
C SER A 248 7.04 0.65 1.02
N CYS A 249 5.99 1.28 1.58
CA CYS A 249 4.68 1.30 0.94
C CYS A 249 4.67 2.14 -0.33
N THR A 250 5.34 3.29 -0.30
CA THR A 250 5.33 4.25 -1.42
C THR A 250 6.42 4.01 -2.44
N ASP A 251 7.56 3.45 -2.03
CA ASP A 251 8.70 3.20 -2.93
C ASP A 251 9.54 1.97 -2.55
N PRO A 252 8.99 0.77 -2.59
CA PRO A 252 9.70 -0.45 -2.15
C PRO A 252 10.92 -0.81 -3.01
N GLU A 253 11.10 -0.18 -4.18
CA GLU A 253 12.11 -0.54 -5.17
C GLU A 253 12.89 0.67 -5.72
N GLY A 254 12.78 1.84 -5.13
CA GLY A 254 13.48 3.06 -5.55
C GLY A 254 13.01 3.63 -6.89
N SER A 255 11.74 3.43 -7.27
CA SER A 255 11.25 3.81 -8.60
C SER A 255 9.77 4.20 -8.65
N ALA A 256 9.12 4.41 -7.50
CA ALA A 256 7.68 4.69 -7.46
C ALA A 256 7.36 6.13 -7.06
N ILE A 257 7.19 6.45 -5.80
CA ILE A 257 6.85 7.81 -5.34
C ILE A 257 8.12 8.48 -4.84
N LEU A 258 8.70 9.33 -5.66
CA LEU A 258 10.00 9.95 -5.39
C LEU A 258 9.89 11.48 -5.32
N GLY A 259 10.75 12.08 -4.53
CA GLY A 259 10.87 13.52 -4.43
C GLY A 259 11.27 14.16 -5.74
N VAL A 260 10.61 15.26 -6.10
CA VAL A 260 11.01 16.08 -7.26
C VAL A 260 12.30 16.86 -6.94
N ALA A 261 12.99 17.30 -7.99
CA ALA A 261 14.24 18.05 -7.85
C ALA A 261 14.09 19.23 -6.90
N GLY A 262 14.99 19.35 -5.93
CA GLY A 262 14.98 20.40 -4.90
C GLY A 262 14.11 20.11 -3.67
N THR A 263 13.41 18.98 -3.63
CA THR A 263 12.61 18.58 -2.45
C THR A 263 13.50 18.15 -1.29
N CYS A 264 14.56 17.39 -1.59
CA CYS A 264 15.53 16.96 -0.59
C CYS A 264 16.86 17.69 -0.75
N SER A 265 17.46 18.03 0.37
CA SER A 265 18.76 18.74 0.43
C SER A 265 19.96 17.80 0.29
N GLN A 266 19.77 16.49 0.37
CA GLN A 266 20.83 15.48 0.37
C GLN A 266 20.70 14.49 -0.78
N SER A 267 21.83 14.02 -1.21
CA SER A 267 21.99 13.18 -2.39
C SER A 267 21.37 11.80 -2.24
N GLY A 268 20.46 11.47 -3.11
CA GLY A 268 20.21 10.09 -3.49
C GLY A 268 18.78 9.62 -3.29
N TRP A 269 18.32 9.57 -2.08
CA TRP A 269 17.00 9.00 -1.77
C TRP A 269 16.16 10.08 -1.10
N CYS A 270 15.11 10.49 -1.77
CA CYS A 270 14.17 11.47 -1.25
C CYS A 270 12.80 10.84 -1.21
N GLU A 271 12.46 10.33 -0.05
CA GLU A 271 11.21 9.62 0.19
C GLU A 271 10.31 10.43 1.12
N ILE A 272 9.04 10.06 1.20
CA ILE A 272 8.03 10.87 1.89
C ILE A 272 8.25 10.93 3.40
N GLY A 273 8.98 10.00 4.00
CA GLY A 273 9.36 10.00 5.40
C GLY A 273 10.57 10.90 5.69
N ASP A 274 11.53 10.97 4.77
CA ASP A 274 12.80 11.67 4.92
C ASP A 274 12.68 13.18 5.11
N VAL A 275 11.69 13.78 4.47
CA VAL A 275 11.44 15.24 4.57
C VAL A 275 10.70 15.62 5.85
N CYS A 276 10.35 14.64 6.67
CA CYS A 276 9.55 14.83 7.88
C CYS A 276 10.24 14.21 9.11
N SER A 277 10.31 14.94 10.21
CA SER A 277 11.02 14.49 11.42
C SER A 277 10.18 14.52 12.70
N SER A 278 8.96 15.07 12.64
CA SER A 278 8.10 15.12 13.81
C SER A 278 7.51 13.76 14.16
N THR A 279 7.20 13.58 15.44
CA THR A 279 6.58 12.34 15.93
C THR A 279 5.30 12.67 16.68
N GLN A 280 4.35 11.74 16.66
CA GLN A 280 3.14 11.81 17.47
C GLN A 280 2.76 10.41 17.95
N VAL A 281 1.96 10.36 19.02
CA VAL A 281 1.38 9.12 19.50
C VAL A 281 0.06 8.87 18.76
N ARG A 282 -0.06 7.70 18.14
CA ARG A 282 -1.30 7.20 17.52
C ARG A 282 -1.62 5.82 18.08
N ASP A 283 -2.84 5.65 18.58
CA ASP A 283 -3.29 4.40 19.23
C ASP A 283 -2.30 3.88 20.30
N GLY A 284 -1.66 4.82 21.03
CA GLY A 284 -0.67 4.49 22.07
C GLY A 284 0.70 4.07 21.52
N VAL A 285 1.01 4.34 20.26
CA VAL A 285 2.28 4.05 19.61
C VAL A 285 2.89 5.33 19.04
N THR A 286 4.17 5.55 19.31
CA THR A 286 4.92 6.67 18.71
C THR A 286 5.25 6.36 17.25
N VAL A 287 4.80 7.23 16.34
CA VAL A 287 5.04 7.14 14.89
C VAL A 287 5.65 8.42 14.35
N GLN A 288 6.39 8.33 13.25
CA GLN A 288 6.95 9.48 12.55
C GLN A 288 5.94 10.08 11.56
N SER A 289 5.96 11.40 11.37
CA SER A 289 5.23 12.07 10.30
C SER A 289 5.81 11.72 8.94
N PHE A 290 4.98 11.80 7.91
CA PHE A 290 5.38 11.69 6.52
C PHE A 290 4.75 12.82 5.69
N TRP A 291 5.29 13.07 4.52
CA TRP A 291 4.78 14.12 3.64
C TRP A 291 3.44 13.71 3.01
N SER A 292 2.51 14.65 2.96
CA SER A 292 1.27 14.58 2.22
C SER A 292 1.25 15.68 1.16
N ASP A 293 1.19 15.33 -0.11
CA ASP A 293 1.05 16.30 -1.20
C ASP A 293 -0.32 17.00 -1.14
N VAL A 294 -1.36 16.28 -0.75
CA VAL A 294 -2.72 16.85 -0.55
C VAL A 294 -2.73 17.89 0.56
N ALA A 295 -2.07 17.63 1.67
CA ALA A 295 -1.97 18.58 2.77
C ALA A 295 -0.92 19.66 2.52
N GLY A 296 0.06 19.42 1.64
CA GLY A 296 1.24 20.25 1.46
C GLY A 296 2.10 20.37 2.72
N ALA A 297 2.13 19.33 3.55
CA ALA A 297 2.75 19.34 4.87
C ALA A 297 3.12 17.92 5.35
N CYS A 298 4.01 17.87 6.36
CA CYS A 298 4.23 16.65 7.13
C CYS A 298 3.01 16.35 8.00
N VAL A 299 2.47 15.14 7.89
CA VAL A 299 1.27 14.70 8.61
C VAL A 299 1.53 13.43 9.42
N VAL A 300 0.81 13.30 10.52
CA VAL A 300 0.54 12.03 11.19
C VAL A 300 -0.98 11.88 11.19
N PRO A 301 -1.55 11.09 10.28
CA PRO A 301 -2.99 10.93 10.17
C PRO A 301 -3.62 10.49 11.49
N ASP A 302 -4.67 11.20 11.88
CA ASP A 302 -5.48 10.90 13.07
C ASP A 302 -6.95 10.69 12.70
N TRP A 303 -7.23 10.73 11.42
CA TRP A 303 -8.58 10.58 10.95
C TRP A 303 -9.15 9.25 11.40
N PRO A 304 -10.38 9.25 11.87
CA PRO A 304 -11.06 7.99 11.98
C PRO A 304 -10.90 7.35 10.62
N VAL A 305 -10.32 6.18 10.63
CA VAL A 305 -10.31 5.31 9.47
C VAL A 305 -11.62 5.56 8.76
N ARG A 306 -11.61 5.89 7.44
CA ARG A 306 -12.85 5.98 6.69
C ARG A 306 -13.67 4.79 7.12
N THR A 307 -14.61 5.05 8.00
CA THR A 307 -15.37 3.99 8.62
C THR A 307 -16.14 3.38 7.49
N TYR A 308 -15.76 2.19 7.10
CA TYR A 308 -16.68 1.41 6.33
C TYR A 308 -17.96 1.24 7.14
N PRO A 309 -19.08 1.30 6.52
CA PRO A 309 -19.27 1.29 5.07
C PRO A 309 -19.15 2.69 4.44
N ARG A 310 -18.64 2.76 3.23
CA ARG A 310 -18.81 3.91 2.33
C ARG A 310 -19.88 3.57 1.30
N ALA A 311 -20.77 4.47 1.01
CA ALA A 311 -21.87 4.26 0.08
C ALA A 311 -22.02 5.45 -0.87
N GLY A 312 -22.60 5.21 -2.03
CA GLY A 312 -22.85 6.23 -3.03
C GLY A 312 -23.77 5.78 -4.15
N VAL A 313 -24.10 6.73 -5.02
CA VAL A 313 -24.79 6.44 -6.28
C VAL A 313 -23.73 6.28 -7.36
N GLN A 314 -23.66 5.10 -8.00
CA GLN A 314 -22.72 4.83 -9.07
C GLN A 314 -23.28 5.26 -10.43
N PHE A 315 -24.57 5.05 -10.64
CA PHE A 315 -25.24 5.41 -11.90
C PHE A 315 -26.74 5.56 -11.69
N THR A 316 -27.40 6.19 -12.67
CA THR A 316 -28.85 6.23 -12.77
C THR A 316 -29.28 5.46 -14.03
N GLY A 317 -30.41 4.77 -13.95
CA GLY A 317 -30.93 4.01 -15.05
C GLY A 317 -32.42 4.24 -15.28
N SER A 318 -32.89 3.92 -16.50
CA SER A 318 -34.29 3.86 -16.84
C SER A 318 -34.65 2.54 -17.53
N LEU A 319 -35.82 2.01 -17.23
CA LEU A 319 -36.34 0.78 -17.82
C LEU A 319 -37.78 1.01 -18.30
N ALA A 320 -38.08 0.54 -19.51
CA ALA A 320 -39.45 0.45 -19.97
C ALA A 320 -40.25 -0.57 -19.12
N ALA A 321 -41.56 -0.62 -19.31
CA ALA A 321 -42.45 -1.61 -18.65
C ALA A 321 -41.95 -3.05 -18.90
N ASN A 322 -41.80 -3.81 -17.83
CA ASN A 322 -41.36 -5.22 -17.85
C ASN A 322 -40.00 -5.47 -18.51
N GLN A 323 -39.18 -4.43 -18.72
CA GLN A 323 -37.89 -4.50 -19.37
C GLN A 323 -36.83 -5.03 -18.41
N THR A 324 -35.95 -5.88 -18.92
CA THR A 324 -34.68 -6.27 -18.31
C THR A 324 -33.54 -5.68 -19.11
N ARG A 325 -32.54 -5.13 -18.42
CA ARG A 325 -31.30 -4.63 -19.02
C ARG A 325 -30.12 -4.93 -18.13
N ARG A 326 -28.93 -4.94 -18.72
CA ARG A 326 -27.67 -5.17 -18.03
C ARG A 326 -26.79 -3.94 -18.08
N TRP A 327 -26.16 -3.60 -16.95
CA TRP A 327 -25.12 -2.61 -16.81
C TRP A 327 -23.86 -3.29 -16.33
N PHE A 328 -22.72 -2.64 -16.48
CA PHE A 328 -21.50 -3.06 -15.83
C PHE A 328 -20.74 -1.86 -15.26
N THR A 329 -19.94 -2.13 -14.25
CA THR A 329 -19.04 -1.18 -13.62
C THR A 329 -17.73 -1.89 -13.33
N PHE A 330 -16.59 -1.25 -13.58
CA PHE A 330 -15.28 -1.87 -13.61
C PHE A 330 -14.24 -1.13 -12.78
N ARG A 331 -13.02 -1.70 -12.64
CA ARG A 331 -11.92 -1.22 -11.81
C ARG A 331 -12.24 -1.18 -10.31
N TRP A 332 -13.06 -2.11 -9.83
CA TRP A 332 -13.24 -2.32 -8.41
C TRP A 332 -12.08 -3.15 -7.88
N PRO A 333 -11.35 -2.67 -6.85
CA PRO A 333 -10.28 -3.46 -6.25
C PRO A 333 -10.82 -4.77 -5.67
N GLU A 334 -10.12 -5.89 -5.90
CA GLU A 334 -10.54 -7.21 -5.42
C GLU A 334 -10.65 -7.33 -3.89
N TRP A 335 -9.91 -6.48 -3.17
CA TRP A 335 -9.93 -6.44 -1.70
C TRP A 335 -11.09 -5.63 -1.11
N GLU A 336 -11.93 -5.01 -1.93
CA GLU A 336 -13.12 -4.29 -1.47
C GLU A 336 -14.36 -5.18 -1.51
N TRP A 337 -15.06 -5.26 -0.39
CA TRP A 337 -16.33 -5.97 -0.29
C TRP A 337 -17.47 -5.04 -0.65
N VAL A 338 -18.00 -5.18 -1.86
CA VAL A 338 -18.99 -4.27 -2.43
C VAL A 338 -20.36 -4.93 -2.53
N GLU A 339 -21.36 -4.27 -1.98
CA GLU A 339 -22.77 -4.61 -2.19
C GLU A 339 -23.45 -3.61 -3.12
N TRP A 340 -24.40 -4.11 -3.90
CA TRP A 340 -25.16 -3.33 -4.87
C TRP A 340 -26.64 -3.29 -4.54
N TRP A 341 -27.23 -2.07 -4.65
CA TRP A 341 -28.64 -1.80 -4.42
C TRP A 341 -29.22 -1.04 -5.59
N MET A 342 -30.42 -1.47 -6.06
CA MET A 342 -31.17 -0.75 -7.09
C MET A 342 -32.36 -0.08 -6.44
N LEU A 343 -32.30 1.26 -6.30
CA LEU A 343 -33.32 2.05 -5.64
C LEU A 343 -34.24 2.70 -6.69
N PRO A 344 -35.54 2.32 -6.78
CA PRO A 344 -36.47 3.06 -7.63
C PRO A 344 -36.62 4.49 -7.15
N THR A 345 -36.52 5.45 -8.07
CA THR A 345 -36.71 6.88 -7.77
C THR A 345 -38.17 7.33 -7.95
N THR A 346 -39.00 6.50 -8.57
CA THR A 346 -40.44 6.75 -8.74
C THR A 346 -41.23 6.05 -7.65
N VAL A 347 -42.00 6.81 -6.90
CA VAL A 347 -42.90 6.25 -5.86
C VAL A 347 -44.02 5.46 -6.52
N ARG A 348 -44.13 4.19 -6.18
CA ARG A 348 -45.19 3.33 -6.72
C ARG A 348 -45.61 2.26 -5.71
N PRO A 349 -46.72 2.47 -4.97
CA PRO A 349 -47.22 1.47 -4.05
C PRO A 349 -47.84 0.26 -4.78
N GLY A 350 -47.92 -0.86 -4.11
CA GLY A 350 -48.63 -2.05 -4.58
C GLY A 350 -47.80 -3.27 -4.91
N GLY A 351 -46.47 -3.24 -4.67
CA GLY A 351 -45.61 -4.39 -4.84
C GLY A 351 -44.16 -4.04 -5.16
N PRO A 352 -43.30 -5.04 -5.30
CA PRO A 352 -41.90 -4.84 -5.68
C PRO A 352 -41.79 -4.26 -7.10
N GLN A 353 -40.91 -3.27 -7.26
CA GLN A 353 -40.76 -2.56 -8.52
C GLN A 353 -39.58 -3.06 -9.34
N LEU A 354 -38.51 -3.46 -8.67
CA LEU A 354 -37.27 -3.91 -9.29
C LEU A 354 -36.84 -5.26 -8.73
N ARG A 355 -36.23 -6.04 -9.61
CA ARG A 355 -35.37 -7.16 -9.25
C ARG A 355 -34.02 -6.95 -9.90
N TRP A 356 -32.93 -7.32 -9.21
CA TRP A 356 -31.60 -7.26 -9.78
C TRP A 356 -30.78 -8.47 -9.37
N ASP A 357 -29.80 -8.78 -10.22
CA ASP A 357 -28.76 -9.78 -10.02
C ASP A 357 -27.40 -9.14 -10.22
N VAL A 358 -26.42 -9.63 -9.47
CA VAL A 358 -25.01 -9.18 -9.54
C VAL A 358 -24.14 -10.37 -9.89
N ALA A 359 -23.39 -10.26 -10.98
CA ALA A 359 -22.35 -11.20 -11.36
C ALA A 359 -20.98 -10.52 -11.33
N LEU A 360 -19.96 -11.30 -11.08
CA LEU A 360 -18.57 -10.84 -10.95
C LEU A 360 -17.71 -11.40 -12.07
N GLU A 361 -16.83 -10.57 -12.60
CA GLU A 361 -15.77 -10.93 -13.51
C GLU A 361 -14.44 -10.39 -13.00
N ARG A 362 -13.40 -11.23 -12.98
CA ARG A 362 -12.02 -10.78 -12.83
C ARG A 362 -11.49 -10.40 -14.21
N ALA A 363 -11.66 -9.15 -14.59
CA ALA A 363 -11.37 -8.67 -15.94
C ALA A 363 -9.87 -8.50 -16.20
N SER A 364 -9.10 -8.02 -15.20
CA SER A 364 -7.64 -7.85 -15.32
C SER A 364 -6.99 -7.67 -13.95
N GLY A 365 -5.87 -8.35 -13.70
CA GLY A 365 -5.06 -8.20 -12.48
C GLY A 365 -5.90 -8.26 -11.20
N ASN A 366 -5.80 -7.25 -10.38
CA ASN A 366 -6.47 -7.13 -9.08
C ASN A 366 -7.80 -6.36 -9.14
N PHE A 367 -8.40 -6.25 -10.35
CA PHE A 367 -9.64 -5.50 -10.53
C PHE A 367 -10.78 -6.39 -10.96
N LEU A 368 -11.94 -6.12 -10.37
CA LEU A 368 -13.21 -6.77 -10.62
C LEU A 368 -14.12 -5.89 -11.47
N THR A 369 -14.95 -6.54 -12.28
CA THR A 369 -16.10 -5.94 -12.97
C THR A 369 -17.36 -6.52 -12.38
N TYR A 370 -18.29 -5.66 -11.99
CA TYR A 370 -19.62 -6.04 -11.55
C TYR A 370 -20.61 -5.90 -12.72
N TRP A 371 -21.29 -6.98 -13.02
CA TRP A 371 -22.35 -7.05 -14.01
C TRP A 371 -23.70 -7.02 -13.30
N LEU A 372 -24.51 -5.99 -13.61
CA LEU A 372 -25.73 -5.66 -12.89
C LEU A 372 -26.93 -5.86 -13.84
N THR A 373 -27.67 -6.94 -13.69
CA THR A 373 -28.89 -7.19 -14.45
C THR A 373 -30.08 -6.68 -13.66
N VAL A 374 -30.83 -5.73 -14.23
CA VAL A 374 -31.96 -5.08 -13.54
C VAL A 374 -33.23 -5.27 -14.36
N THR A 375 -34.29 -5.72 -13.68
CA THR A 375 -35.60 -5.96 -14.27
C THR A 375 -36.66 -5.04 -13.63
N ASN A 376 -37.38 -4.30 -14.46
CA ASN A 376 -38.59 -3.59 -14.08
C ASN A 376 -39.74 -4.59 -13.98
N LEU A 377 -40.27 -4.79 -12.79
CA LEU A 377 -41.39 -5.70 -12.52
C LEU A 377 -42.76 -5.04 -12.72
N THR A 378 -42.80 -3.78 -13.14
CA THR A 378 -44.03 -3.02 -13.28
C THR A 378 -44.45 -2.82 -14.72
N PRO A 379 -45.75 -2.65 -15.01
CA PRO A 379 -46.28 -2.46 -16.37
C PRO A 379 -46.07 -1.01 -16.90
N VAL A 380 -45.22 -0.21 -16.28
CA VAL A 380 -44.89 1.16 -16.70
C VAL A 380 -43.41 1.43 -16.62
N PRO A 381 -42.91 2.44 -17.35
CA PRO A 381 -41.53 2.85 -17.25
C PRO A 381 -41.20 3.36 -15.83
N LEU A 382 -39.96 3.12 -15.40
CA LEU A 382 -39.44 3.64 -14.15
C LEU A 382 -37.96 4.01 -14.26
N THR A 383 -37.53 4.87 -13.35
CA THR A 383 -36.15 5.26 -13.15
C THR A 383 -35.63 4.74 -11.81
N PHE A 384 -34.34 4.53 -11.73
CA PHE A 384 -33.69 4.04 -10.52
C PHE A 384 -32.25 4.52 -10.41
N GLU A 385 -31.73 4.46 -9.19
CA GLU A 385 -30.32 4.64 -8.88
C GLU A 385 -29.67 3.31 -8.62
N GLY A 386 -28.53 3.06 -9.26
CA GLY A 386 -27.60 2.00 -8.90
C GLY A 386 -26.66 2.49 -7.81
N ARG A 387 -26.94 2.07 -6.59
CA ARG A 387 -26.17 2.42 -5.39
C ARG A 387 -25.22 1.30 -5.00
N TYR A 388 -24.08 1.68 -4.45
CA TYR A 388 -23.12 0.74 -3.90
C TYR A 388 -22.85 1.02 -2.42
N THR A 389 -22.45 -0.01 -1.72
CA THR A 389 -21.88 0.07 -0.38
C THR A 389 -20.61 -0.76 -0.32
N VAL A 390 -19.50 -0.16 0.03
CA VAL A 390 -18.27 -0.90 0.35
C VAL A 390 -18.29 -1.18 1.84
N LEU A 391 -18.46 -2.44 2.21
CA LEU A 391 -18.61 -2.89 3.59
C LEU A 391 -17.29 -2.94 4.35
N GLY A 392 -16.19 -3.17 3.64
CA GLY A 392 -14.87 -3.33 4.21
C GLY A 392 -13.82 -3.66 3.16
N ARG A 393 -12.64 -3.99 3.65
CA ARG A 393 -11.51 -4.51 2.86
C ARG A 393 -11.01 -5.80 3.50
N SER A 394 -10.59 -6.75 2.68
CA SER A 394 -9.90 -7.96 3.11
C SER A 394 -8.40 -7.83 3.04
#